data_14c3ecab63223568fcbd6c8791e3e4e3
#
_entry.id   14c3ecab63223568fcbd6c8791e3e4e3
#
_cell.length_a   1.000
_cell.length_b   1.000
_cell.length_c   1.000
_cell.angle_alpha   90.00
_cell.angle_beta   90.00
_cell.angle_gamma   90.00
#
_symmetry.space_group_name_H-M   'P 1'
#
loop_
_entity.id
_entity.type
_entity.pdbx_description
1 polymer ?
#
loop_
_entity_poly.entity_id
_entity_poly.type
_entity_poly.pdbx_seq_one_letter_code
_entity_poly.pdbx_strand_id
1 'polypeptide(L)'
;MKKITFLLVLFTFVFFISCGDKKTTANTTNKTNTAPEVKKGVAPVADPEIAVIEMENAAAYGTIKLELYSNIAPKMVERFKALAKEGVYDGTTFHRINQSVIQGGDPLSKDADPKNDGTGKSDKPNVEAEFSDIPYDTGILGAARGPDNNSANSQFFITRKREAGFDNKYTIFGKVISGMNNVETIAGVQAKEGERPLEAIKIKHISIVPRDEAK
;
A
#
# COMPACT_ATOMS: atom_id res chain seq x y z
N MET A 1 -45.44 -57.41 -4.19
CA MET A 1 -44.46 -58.05 -5.07
C MET A 1 -44.66 -57.48 -6.47
N LYS A 2 -43.87 -56.54 -6.90
CA LYS A 2 -43.88 -55.95 -8.26
C LYS A 2 -42.54 -56.23 -8.90
N LYS A 3 -42.56 -56.94 -10.02
CA LYS A 3 -41.42 -57.39 -10.82
C LYS A 3 -40.88 -56.11 -11.59
N ILE A 4 -39.60 -55.85 -11.52
CA ILE A 4 -38.94 -54.82 -12.32
C ILE A 4 -38.25 -55.54 -13.48
N THR A 5 -38.69 -55.23 -14.70
CA THR A 5 -38.14 -55.74 -15.96
C THR A 5 -36.95 -54.84 -16.36
N PHE A 6 -35.79 -55.44 -16.55
CA PHE A 6 -34.56 -54.81 -17.04
C PHE A 6 -34.61 -54.76 -18.56
N LEU A 7 -34.60 -53.58 -19.15
CA LEU A 7 -34.50 -53.39 -20.59
C LEU A 7 -33.04 -53.00 -20.94
N LEU A 8 -32.38 -53.94 -21.62
CA LEU A 8 -31.01 -53.79 -22.13
C LEU A 8 -31.07 -53.05 -23.47
N VAL A 9 -30.55 -51.82 -23.53
CA VAL A 9 -30.42 -51.09 -24.82
C VAL A 9 -28.95 -51.15 -25.23
N LEU A 10 -28.72 -51.86 -26.32
CA LEU A 10 -27.44 -52.01 -27.01
C LEU A 10 -27.21 -50.75 -27.87
N PHE A 11 -26.20 -49.93 -27.55
CA PHE A 11 -25.84 -48.80 -28.39
C PHE A 11 -24.52 -49.07 -29.12
N THR A 12 -24.62 -49.13 -30.41
CA THR A 12 -23.55 -49.39 -31.37
C THR A 12 -22.62 -48.18 -31.49
N PHE A 13 -21.33 -48.44 -31.37
CA PHE A 13 -20.23 -47.49 -31.52
C PHE A 13 -20.01 -47.20 -33.02
N VAL A 14 -20.16 -45.96 -33.43
CA VAL A 14 -19.69 -45.48 -34.75
C VAL A 14 -18.43 -44.62 -34.52
N PHE A 15 -17.32 -45.15 -35.03
CA PHE A 15 -16.02 -44.44 -35.06
C PHE A 15 -16.06 -43.39 -36.19
N PHE A 16 -15.90 -42.12 -35.84
CA PHE A 16 -15.46 -41.10 -36.78
C PHE A 16 -14.02 -40.66 -36.41
N ILE A 17 -13.09 -41.07 -37.24
CA ILE A 17 -11.74 -40.56 -37.29
C ILE A 17 -11.82 -39.24 -38.06
N SER A 18 -11.52 -38.12 -37.40
CA SER A 18 -11.20 -36.87 -38.09
C SER A 18 -9.87 -36.35 -37.53
N CYS A 19 -8.86 -36.40 -38.38
CA CYS A 19 -7.57 -35.82 -38.22
C CYS A 19 -7.66 -34.31 -38.42
N GLY A 20 -7.07 -33.53 -37.54
CA GLY A 20 -7.01 -32.08 -37.68
C GLY A 20 -6.18 -31.45 -36.56
N ASP A 21 -4.84 -31.62 -36.63
CA ASP A 21 -3.90 -30.90 -35.74
C ASP A 21 -3.99 -29.37 -35.91
N LYS A 22 -4.49 -28.69 -34.91
CA LYS A 22 -4.11 -27.28 -34.66
C LYS A 22 -3.57 -27.18 -33.24
N LYS A 23 -2.25 -27.22 -33.09
CA LYS A 23 -1.55 -26.83 -31.87
C LYS A 23 -1.84 -25.35 -31.62
N THR A 24 -2.81 -25.05 -30.78
CA THR A 24 -2.92 -23.75 -30.12
C THR A 24 -1.99 -23.79 -28.93
N THR A 25 -0.82 -23.18 -29.07
CA THR A 25 0.11 -22.96 -27.98
C THR A 25 -0.53 -21.93 -27.03
N ALA A 26 -1.25 -22.43 -26.03
CA ALA A 26 -1.65 -21.61 -24.89
C ALA A 26 -0.36 -21.22 -24.15
N ASN A 27 0.05 -19.97 -24.29
CA ASN A 27 1.15 -19.37 -23.53
C ASN A 27 0.64 -19.17 -22.09
N THR A 28 0.69 -20.24 -21.30
CA THR A 28 0.47 -20.17 -19.85
C THR A 28 1.68 -19.46 -19.28
N THR A 29 1.60 -18.15 -19.08
CA THR A 29 2.55 -17.42 -18.26
C THR A 29 2.40 -17.94 -16.83
N ASN A 30 3.22 -18.93 -16.49
CA ASN A 30 3.47 -19.29 -15.10
C ASN A 30 4.01 -18.06 -14.39
N LYS A 31 3.13 -17.32 -13.67
CA LYS A 31 3.57 -16.41 -12.61
C LYS A 31 4.24 -17.28 -11.56
N THR A 32 5.55 -17.44 -11.67
CA THR A 32 6.38 -18.02 -10.61
C THR A 32 6.19 -17.15 -9.37
N ASN A 33 5.65 -17.73 -8.34
CA ASN A 33 5.42 -17.13 -7.03
C ASN A 33 6.79 -17.06 -6.29
N THR A 34 7.76 -16.37 -6.91
CA THR A 34 9.04 -16.06 -6.28
C THR A 34 8.82 -14.97 -5.24
N ALA A 35 9.38 -15.18 -4.04
CA ALA A 35 9.39 -14.13 -3.02
C ALA A 35 9.99 -12.84 -3.62
N PRO A 36 9.46 -11.64 -3.27
CA PRO A 36 9.98 -10.39 -3.80
C PRO A 36 11.48 -10.27 -3.54
N GLU A 37 12.23 -9.85 -4.56
CA GLU A 37 13.66 -9.62 -4.44
C GLU A 37 13.93 -8.40 -3.56
N VAL A 38 14.93 -8.50 -2.68
CA VAL A 38 15.38 -7.41 -1.83
C VAL A 38 16.55 -6.70 -2.49
N LYS A 39 16.42 -5.43 -2.83
CA LYS A 39 17.53 -4.58 -3.29
C LYS A 39 18.54 -4.41 -2.16
N LYS A 40 19.79 -4.84 -2.37
CA LYS A 40 20.86 -4.78 -1.36
C LYS A 40 21.95 -3.81 -1.74
N GLY A 41 22.44 -3.05 -0.74
CA GLY A 41 23.58 -2.15 -0.91
C GLY A 41 23.27 -0.92 -1.79
N VAL A 42 22.00 -0.63 -2.06
CA VAL A 42 21.60 0.53 -2.83
C VAL A 42 21.26 1.67 -1.86
N ALA A 43 22.07 2.72 -1.84
CA ALA A 43 21.79 3.90 -1.04
C ALA A 43 20.57 4.65 -1.59
N PRO A 44 19.67 5.16 -0.73
CA PRO A 44 18.56 5.98 -1.16
C PRO A 44 19.05 7.31 -1.73
N VAL A 45 18.52 7.71 -2.87
CA VAL A 45 18.75 9.00 -3.51
C VAL A 45 17.43 9.76 -3.49
N ALA A 46 17.46 10.93 -2.87
CA ALA A 46 16.28 11.76 -2.79
C ALA A 46 15.87 12.32 -4.15
N ASP A 47 14.57 12.24 -4.46
CA ASP A 47 13.98 12.83 -5.66
C ASP A 47 14.15 14.36 -5.68
N PRO A 48 14.09 15.01 -6.88
CA PRO A 48 14.05 16.46 -7.00
C PRO A 48 12.75 17.07 -6.46
N GLU A 49 11.68 16.29 -6.34
CA GLU A 49 10.41 16.67 -5.72
C GLU A 49 10.29 16.07 -4.32
N ILE A 50 9.59 16.77 -3.45
CA ILE A 50 9.19 16.28 -2.13
C ILE A 50 7.67 16.25 -2.01
N ALA A 51 7.17 15.49 -1.04
CA ALA A 51 5.77 15.56 -0.64
C ALA A 51 5.61 16.41 0.62
N VAL A 52 4.58 17.25 0.65
CA VAL A 52 4.21 18.08 1.81
C VAL A 52 2.81 17.67 2.25
N ILE A 53 2.69 17.08 3.42
CA ILE A 53 1.42 16.72 4.05
C ILE A 53 0.97 17.93 4.89
N GLU A 54 -0.14 18.54 4.49
CA GLU A 54 -0.82 19.57 5.25
C GLU A 54 -1.98 18.95 6.05
N MET A 55 -2.04 19.29 7.35
CA MET A 55 -3.12 18.82 8.21
C MET A 55 -4.29 19.81 8.19
N GLU A 56 -5.54 19.31 8.31
CA GLU A 56 -6.74 20.16 8.39
C GLU A 56 -6.65 21.11 9.60
N ASN A 57 -6.23 20.61 10.75
CA ASN A 57 -5.87 21.42 11.89
C ASN A 57 -4.36 21.71 11.93
N ALA A 58 -3.91 22.60 11.05
CA ALA A 58 -2.49 22.95 10.95
C ALA A 58 -1.92 23.62 12.22
N ALA A 59 -2.76 24.29 13.00
CA ALA A 59 -2.33 24.91 14.28
C ALA A 59 -1.95 23.85 15.32
N ALA A 60 -2.63 22.69 15.31
CA ALA A 60 -2.31 21.59 16.22
C ALA A 60 -1.24 20.64 15.70
N TYR A 61 -1.28 20.29 14.40
CA TYR A 61 -0.51 19.17 13.83
C TYR A 61 0.54 19.62 12.80
N GLY A 62 0.55 20.91 12.41
CA GLY A 62 1.54 21.46 11.48
C GLY A 62 1.57 20.79 10.10
N THR A 63 2.76 20.75 9.52
CA THR A 63 3.06 20.07 8.25
C THR A 63 4.15 19.04 8.42
N ILE A 64 4.14 18.00 7.56
CA ILE A 64 5.18 16.97 7.48
C ILE A 64 5.75 17.00 6.07
N LYS A 65 7.07 17.17 5.92
CA LYS A 65 7.75 17.13 4.63
C LYS A 65 8.50 15.82 4.48
N LEU A 66 8.34 15.19 3.31
CA LEU A 66 8.86 13.87 2.99
C LEU A 66 9.75 13.94 1.76
N GLU A 67 10.96 13.44 1.83
CA GLU A 67 11.70 13.08 0.63
C GLU A 67 11.26 11.71 0.12
N LEU A 68 11.35 11.50 -1.20
CA LEU A 68 10.93 10.30 -1.88
C LEU A 68 12.14 9.63 -2.54
N TYR A 69 12.10 8.31 -2.67
CA TYR A 69 13.22 7.48 -3.13
C TYR A 69 12.83 6.65 -4.37
N SER A 70 12.70 7.31 -5.54
CA SER A 70 12.37 6.62 -6.81
C SER A 70 13.42 5.59 -7.24
N ASN A 71 14.68 5.73 -6.81
CA ASN A 71 15.72 4.74 -7.09
C ASN A 71 15.55 3.45 -6.28
N ILE A 72 14.85 3.51 -5.15
CA ILE A 72 14.56 2.36 -4.27
C ILE A 72 13.21 1.73 -4.66
N ALA A 73 12.15 2.52 -4.71
CA ALA A 73 10.78 2.06 -4.93
C ALA A 73 10.05 2.90 -6.00
N PRO A 74 10.47 2.80 -7.29
CA PRO A 74 9.91 3.62 -8.36
C PRO A 74 8.40 3.48 -8.50
N LYS A 75 7.85 2.26 -8.44
CA LYS A 75 6.41 2.01 -8.60
C LYS A 75 5.59 2.61 -7.45
N MET A 76 6.09 2.47 -6.22
CA MET A 76 5.37 3.01 -5.06
C MET A 76 5.47 4.53 -4.99
N VAL A 77 6.60 5.12 -5.34
CA VAL A 77 6.76 6.58 -5.42
C VAL A 77 5.86 7.16 -6.51
N GLU A 78 5.83 6.56 -7.70
CA GLU A 78 4.93 6.96 -8.78
C GLU A 78 3.46 6.91 -8.34
N ARG A 79 3.05 5.80 -7.69
CA ARG A 79 1.70 5.64 -7.14
C ARG A 79 1.36 6.73 -6.14
N PHE A 80 2.23 6.97 -5.16
CA PHE A 80 2.01 7.97 -4.13
C PHE A 80 1.87 9.38 -4.72
N LYS A 81 2.78 9.76 -5.65
CA LYS A 81 2.72 11.05 -6.35
C LYS A 81 1.42 11.20 -7.18
N ALA A 82 1.01 10.14 -7.90
CA ALA A 82 -0.22 10.17 -8.69
C ALA A 82 -1.45 10.39 -7.81
N LEU A 83 -1.59 9.62 -6.73
CA LEU A 83 -2.73 9.73 -5.81
C LEU A 83 -2.76 11.09 -5.07
N ALA A 84 -1.59 11.65 -4.74
CA ALA A 84 -1.49 13.00 -4.17
C ALA A 84 -1.99 14.06 -5.17
N LYS A 85 -1.51 14.01 -6.42
CA LYS A 85 -1.93 14.94 -7.50
C LYS A 85 -3.44 14.79 -7.85
N GLU A 86 -3.99 13.60 -7.71
CA GLU A 86 -5.42 13.32 -7.92
C GLU A 86 -6.29 13.71 -6.71
N GLY A 87 -5.72 14.19 -5.60
CA GLY A 87 -6.45 14.57 -4.38
C GLY A 87 -7.05 13.37 -3.63
N VAL A 88 -6.56 12.15 -3.89
CA VAL A 88 -7.08 10.93 -3.23
C VAL A 88 -6.86 10.98 -1.73
N TYR A 89 -5.81 11.65 -1.26
CA TYR A 89 -5.49 11.78 0.16
C TYR A 89 -6.25 12.88 0.88
N ASP A 90 -6.89 13.81 0.16
CA ASP A 90 -7.60 14.95 0.75
C ASP A 90 -8.78 14.48 1.59
N GLY A 91 -8.82 14.88 2.84
CA GLY A 91 -9.83 14.49 3.83
C GLY A 91 -9.63 13.08 4.43
N THR A 92 -8.64 12.29 3.98
CA THR A 92 -8.29 11.02 4.65
C THR A 92 -7.68 11.28 6.02
N THR A 93 -7.65 10.27 6.88
CA THR A 93 -7.14 10.41 8.25
C THR A 93 -5.89 9.58 8.49
N PHE A 94 -5.12 9.95 9.52
CA PHE A 94 -4.25 9.01 10.22
C PHE A 94 -5.13 8.13 11.11
N HIS A 95 -5.62 7.03 10.53
CA HIS A 95 -6.62 6.16 11.13
C HIS A 95 -6.06 5.13 12.12
N ARG A 96 -4.73 4.93 12.12
CA ARG A 96 -4.04 4.01 13.03
C ARG A 96 -2.80 4.66 13.61
N ILE A 97 -2.69 4.64 14.93
CA ILE A 97 -1.58 5.21 15.69
C ILE A 97 -1.17 4.24 16.78
N ASN A 98 0.11 3.89 16.84
CA ASN A 98 0.66 3.07 17.91
C ASN A 98 2.08 3.50 18.27
N GLN A 99 2.79 2.70 19.07
CA GLN A 99 4.15 3.00 19.51
C GLN A 99 5.20 2.96 18.38
N SER A 100 4.87 2.31 17.26
CA SER A 100 5.78 2.07 16.14
C SER A 100 5.54 3.01 14.97
N VAL A 101 4.28 3.32 14.65
CA VAL A 101 3.90 4.05 13.45
C VAL A 101 2.69 4.95 13.64
N ILE A 102 2.56 5.93 12.74
CA ILE A 102 1.29 6.54 12.34
C ILE A 102 0.98 6.06 10.92
N GLN A 103 -0.25 5.63 10.64
CA GLN A 103 -0.68 5.10 9.34
C GLN A 103 -1.90 5.85 8.83
N GLY A 104 -1.86 6.21 7.55
CA GLY A 104 -2.92 6.94 6.85
C GLY A 104 -3.05 6.52 5.39
N GLY A 105 -3.75 7.35 4.59
CA GLY A 105 -3.91 7.14 3.15
C GLY A 105 -5.00 6.15 2.75
N ASP A 106 -5.94 5.87 3.65
CA ASP A 106 -7.13 5.08 3.36
C ASP A 106 -8.26 5.99 2.84
N PRO A 107 -8.74 5.82 1.59
CA PRO A 107 -9.85 6.62 1.06
C PRO A 107 -11.17 6.45 1.82
N LEU A 108 -11.40 5.31 2.48
CA LEU A 108 -12.60 5.09 3.29
C LEU A 108 -12.59 5.87 4.60
N SER A 109 -11.42 6.30 5.08
CA SER A 109 -11.31 7.10 6.29
C SER A 109 -11.80 8.55 6.16
N LYS A 110 -12.37 8.94 4.99
CA LYS A 110 -12.98 10.25 4.75
C LYS A 110 -14.36 10.38 5.34
N ASP A 111 -15.09 9.28 5.42
CA ASP A 111 -16.46 9.25 5.90
C ASP A 111 -16.57 9.26 7.44
N ALA A 112 -17.80 9.17 7.95
CA ALA A 112 -18.04 9.16 9.39
C ALA A 112 -18.08 7.75 9.99
N ASP A 113 -17.97 6.68 9.17
CA ASP A 113 -18.01 5.30 9.67
C ASP A 113 -16.61 4.83 10.07
N PRO A 114 -16.31 4.82 11.35
CA PRO A 114 -14.99 4.40 11.81
C PRO A 114 -14.68 2.91 11.66
N LYS A 115 -15.66 2.11 11.34
CA LYS A 115 -15.50 0.64 11.31
C LYS A 115 -14.82 0.15 10.03
N ASN A 116 -14.85 0.95 8.95
CA ASN A 116 -14.25 0.63 7.67
C ASN A 116 -12.83 1.20 7.49
N ASP A 117 -12.37 2.06 8.41
CA ASP A 117 -11.04 2.65 8.35
C ASP A 117 -9.94 1.57 8.36
N GLY A 118 -8.93 1.79 7.53
CA GLY A 118 -7.80 0.87 7.35
C GLY A 118 -8.08 -0.27 6.36
N THR A 119 -9.32 -0.39 5.85
CA THR A 119 -9.70 -1.46 4.93
C THR A 119 -9.77 -1.01 3.47
N GLY A 120 -9.75 0.30 3.21
CA GLY A 120 -9.90 0.88 1.89
C GLY A 120 -8.60 0.92 1.08
N LYS A 121 -8.76 1.16 -0.21
CA LYS A 121 -7.70 1.35 -1.18
C LYS A 121 -8.19 2.21 -2.34
N SER A 122 -7.28 2.80 -3.12
CA SER A 122 -7.66 3.49 -4.35
C SER A 122 -8.18 2.50 -5.40
N ASP A 123 -8.82 3.02 -6.45
CA ASP A 123 -9.30 2.25 -7.61
C ASP A 123 -8.17 1.72 -8.52
N LYS A 124 -6.93 2.17 -8.29
CA LYS A 124 -5.77 1.72 -9.05
C LYS A 124 -5.39 0.26 -8.70
N PRO A 125 -4.70 -0.47 -9.57
CA PRO A 125 -4.15 -1.80 -9.27
C PRO A 125 -3.21 -1.75 -8.07
N ASN A 126 -3.04 -2.85 -7.36
CA ASN A 126 -2.04 -2.95 -6.30
C ASN A 126 -0.62 -2.76 -6.84
N VAL A 127 0.28 -2.31 -5.99
CA VAL A 127 1.70 -2.11 -6.28
C VAL A 127 2.48 -3.35 -5.82
N GLU A 128 3.33 -3.87 -6.69
CA GLU A 128 4.25 -4.95 -6.34
C GLU A 128 5.25 -4.49 -5.28
N ALA A 129 5.68 -5.42 -4.44
CA ALA A 129 6.68 -5.14 -3.42
C ALA A 129 8.04 -4.74 -4.02
N GLU A 130 8.64 -3.69 -3.46
CA GLU A 130 9.97 -3.18 -3.82
C GLU A 130 10.80 -3.12 -2.54
N PHE A 131 11.22 -4.30 -2.05
CA PHE A 131 11.96 -4.39 -0.78
C PHE A 131 13.41 -3.94 -0.95
N SER A 132 13.98 -3.40 0.12
CA SER A 132 15.38 -3.00 0.22
C SER A 132 15.95 -3.37 1.58
N ASP A 133 17.28 -3.36 1.70
CA ASP A 133 17.99 -3.60 2.96
C ASP A 133 18.20 -2.31 3.79
N ILE A 134 17.53 -1.21 3.40
CA ILE A 134 17.50 0.02 4.21
C ILE A 134 16.79 -0.28 5.53
N PRO A 135 17.39 0.08 6.68
CA PRO A 135 16.76 -0.15 7.98
C PRO A 135 15.53 0.74 8.18
N TYR A 136 14.50 0.19 8.82
CA TYR A 136 13.33 0.95 9.24
C TYR A 136 13.63 1.79 10.49
N ASP A 137 14.44 2.83 10.32
CA ASP A 137 14.75 3.80 11.37
C ASP A 137 13.60 4.79 11.58
N THR A 138 13.76 5.71 12.54
CA THR A 138 12.78 6.78 12.80
C THR A 138 12.54 7.64 11.55
N GLY A 139 11.27 7.92 11.27
CA GLY A 139 10.85 8.80 10.17
C GLY A 139 10.80 8.14 8.79
N ILE A 140 11.02 6.84 8.67
CA ILE A 140 10.91 6.12 7.39
C ILE A 140 9.45 6.08 6.93
N LEU A 141 9.25 6.39 5.65
CA LEU A 141 7.96 6.27 4.95
C LEU A 141 7.86 4.90 4.28
N GLY A 142 6.92 4.10 4.74
CA GLY A 142 6.68 2.74 4.27
C GLY A 142 5.30 2.56 3.64
N ALA A 143 5.19 1.66 2.67
CA ALA A 143 3.92 1.27 2.06
C ALA A 143 3.19 0.26 2.96
N ALA A 144 1.98 0.60 3.39
CA ALA A 144 1.12 -0.33 4.11
C ALA A 144 0.52 -1.36 3.15
N ARG A 145 0.35 -2.59 3.62
CA ARG A 145 -0.15 -3.72 2.82
C ARG A 145 -0.87 -4.76 3.66
N GLY A 146 -1.64 -5.60 3.01
CA GLY A 146 -2.21 -6.81 3.60
C GLY A 146 -1.20 -7.98 3.70
N PRO A 147 -1.69 -9.20 3.89
CA PRO A 147 -0.83 -10.40 3.99
C PRO A 147 -0.01 -10.69 2.73
N ASP A 148 -0.56 -10.41 1.55
CA ASP A 148 0.17 -10.53 0.28
C ASP A 148 1.19 -9.38 0.16
N ASN A 149 2.44 -9.73 -0.16
CA ASN A 149 3.52 -8.76 -0.35
C ASN A 149 3.20 -7.74 -1.46
N ASN A 150 2.44 -8.13 -2.47
CA ASN A 150 2.07 -7.33 -3.62
C ASN A 150 0.70 -6.64 -3.46
N SER A 151 0.25 -6.40 -2.22
CA SER A 151 -1.05 -5.78 -1.92
C SER A 151 -0.98 -4.32 -1.50
N ALA A 152 0.18 -3.67 -1.55
CA ALA A 152 0.29 -2.24 -1.32
C ALA A 152 -0.56 -1.45 -2.34
N ASN A 153 -1.13 -0.31 -1.93
CA ASN A 153 -1.99 0.49 -2.81
C ASN A 153 -1.90 1.99 -2.51
N SER A 154 -2.76 2.52 -1.64
CA SER A 154 -2.79 3.95 -1.26
C SER A 154 -2.28 4.19 0.16
N GLN A 155 -2.41 3.21 1.05
CA GLN A 155 -2.07 3.41 2.45
C GLN A 155 -0.56 3.42 2.69
N PHE A 156 -0.12 4.30 3.58
CA PHE A 156 1.27 4.47 3.97
C PHE A 156 1.40 4.63 5.48
N PHE A 157 2.61 4.41 5.99
CA PHE A 157 2.92 4.67 7.39
C PHE A 157 4.25 5.40 7.55
N ILE A 158 4.41 6.11 8.66
CA ILE A 158 5.66 6.75 9.08
C ILE A 158 6.09 6.10 10.39
N THR A 159 7.34 5.61 10.45
CA THR A 159 7.90 5.02 11.65
C THR A 159 8.25 6.09 12.68
N ARG A 160 7.91 5.86 13.94
CA ARG A 160 8.23 6.73 15.09
C ARG A 160 9.58 6.40 15.72
N LYS A 161 9.99 5.16 15.61
CA LYS A 161 11.26 4.63 16.14
C LYS A 161 11.81 3.55 15.21
N ARG A 162 12.98 3.03 15.53
CA ARG A 162 13.56 1.87 14.85
C ARG A 162 12.65 0.63 14.99
N GLU A 163 12.26 0.06 13.86
CA GLU A 163 11.40 -1.13 13.77
C GLU A 163 12.07 -2.26 12.97
N ALA A 164 13.01 -2.96 13.61
CA ALA A 164 13.76 -4.05 12.98
C ALA A 164 12.85 -5.18 12.41
N GLY A 165 11.65 -5.35 12.96
CA GLY A 165 10.67 -6.31 12.48
C GLY A 165 10.13 -6.02 11.08
N PHE A 166 10.30 -4.79 10.57
CA PHE A 166 9.85 -4.35 9.24
C PHE A 166 10.93 -4.47 8.16
N ASP A 167 12.20 -4.62 8.54
CA ASP A 167 13.32 -4.71 7.60
C ASP A 167 13.10 -5.83 6.57
N ASN A 168 13.34 -5.52 5.31
CA ASN A 168 13.19 -6.43 4.16
C ASN A 168 11.76 -6.97 3.95
N LYS A 169 10.73 -6.44 4.65
CA LYS A 169 9.35 -6.96 4.61
C LYS A 169 8.33 -5.96 4.12
N TYR A 170 8.66 -4.66 4.13
CA TYR A 170 7.82 -3.60 3.62
C TYR A 170 8.62 -2.73 2.66
N THR A 171 7.94 -2.15 1.67
CA THR A 171 8.54 -1.23 0.71
C THR A 171 8.81 0.11 1.39
N ILE A 172 10.08 0.50 1.47
CA ILE A 172 10.51 1.86 1.83
C ILE A 172 10.47 2.72 0.58
N PHE A 173 9.80 3.88 0.63
CA PHE A 173 9.73 4.77 -0.52
C PHE A 173 10.02 6.25 -0.20
N GLY A 174 10.43 6.55 1.04
CA GLY A 174 10.81 7.90 1.45
C GLY A 174 11.16 8.02 2.93
N LYS A 175 11.34 9.26 3.36
CA LYS A 175 11.65 9.61 4.76
C LYS A 175 11.17 11.01 5.11
N VAL A 176 10.82 11.24 6.35
CA VAL A 176 10.54 12.57 6.92
C VAL A 176 11.83 13.39 6.94
N ILE A 177 11.82 14.57 6.31
CA ILE A 177 12.92 15.55 6.34
C ILE A 177 12.60 16.78 7.18
N SER A 178 11.32 17.01 7.49
CA SER A 178 10.86 18.07 8.38
C SER A 178 9.52 17.71 8.99
N GLY A 179 9.24 18.13 10.21
CA GLY A 179 7.96 17.90 10.88
C GLY A 179 7.91 16.57 11.66
N MET A 180 9.04 15.97 12.04
CA MET A 180 9.02 14.77 12.90
C MET A 180 8.34 15.05 14.26
N ASN A 181 8.46 16.27 14.80
CA ASN A 181 7.71 16.68 16.00
C ASN A 181 6.20 16.67 15.77
N ASN A 182 5.75 17.00 14.55
CA ASN A 182 4.33 16.92 14.18
C ASN A 182 3.85 15.47 14.12
N VAL A 183 4.69 14.54 13.60
CA VAL A 183 4.42 13.10 13.66
C VAL A 183 4.22 12.65 15.12
N GLU A 184 5.08 13.08 16.04
CA GLU A 184 4.96 12.73 17.46
C GLU A 184 3.75 13.42 18.12
N THR A 185 3.39 14.64 17.72
CA THR A 185 2.15 15.31 18.18
C THR A 185 0.90 14.52 17.74
N ILE A 186 0.85 14.10 16.47
CA ILE A 186 -0.21 13.23 15.96
C ILE A 186 -0.24 11.91 16.75
N ALA A 187 0.91 11.33 17.00
CA ALA A 187 1.03 10.07 17.72
C ALA A 187 0.69 10.16 19.22
N GLY A 188 0.74 11.36 19.77
CA GLY A 188 0.40 11.64 21.18
C GLY A 188 -1.09 11.77 21.47
N VAL A 189 -1.97 11.76 20.46
CA VAL A 189 -3.41 11.85 20.68
C VAL A 189 -3.94 10.59 21.34
N GLN A 190 -5.05 10.72 22.06
CA GLN A 190 -5.73 9.58 22.67
C GLN A 190 -6.27 8.63 21.60
N ALA A 191 -5.94 7.36 21.70
CA ALA A 191 -6.42 6.30 20.81
C ALA A 191 -7.32 5.31 21.55
N LYS A 192 -8.27 4.72 20.83
CA LYS A 192 -9.11 3.60 21.30
C LYS A 192 -8.32 2.29 21.23
N GLU A 193 -8.88 1.26 21.83
CA GLU A 193 -8.52 -0.11 21.53
C GLU A 193 -8.53 -0.31 19.98
N GLY A 194 -7.48 -0.95 19.44
CA GLY A 194 -7.29 -1.03 17.99
C GLY A 194 -6.46 0.12 17.39
N GLU A 195 -5.82 0.95 18.25
CA GLU A 195 -4.86 1.99 17.82
C GLU A 195 -5.47 3.15 17.01
N ARG A 196 -6.80 3.29 17.07
CA ARG A 196 -7.50 4.34 16.35
C ARG A 196 -7.62 5.62 17.18
N PRO A 197 -7.31 6.82 16.64
CA PRO A 197 -7.56 8.09 17.30
C PRO A 197 -9.02 8.26 17.72
N LEU A 198 -9.26 8.86 18.89
CA LEU A 198 -10.62 9.20 19.36
C LEU A 198 -11.27 10.26 18.48
N GLU A 199 -10.47 11.20 17.99
CA GLU A 199 -10.88 12.26 17.06
C GLU A 199 -10.16 12.05 15.72
N ALA A 200 -10.86 12.34 14.62
CA ALA A 200 -10.31 12.19 13.28
C ALA A 200 -9.16 13.20 13.04
N ILE A 201 -7.98 12.71 12.76
CA ILE A 201 -6.81 13.52 12.41
C ILE A 201 -6.70 13.57 10.90
N LYS A 202 -7.32 14.57 10.28
CA LYS A 202 -7.48 14.66 8.84
C LYS A 202 -6.30 15.30 8.14
N ILE A 203 -5.92 14.70 7.04
CA ILE A 203 -5.02 15.28 6.04
C ILE A 203 -5.84 16.26 5.19
N LYS A 204 -5.45 17.52 5.17
CA LYS A 204 -6.06 18.54 4.31
C LYS A 204 -5.70 18.29 2.85
N HIS A 205 -4.40 18.13 2.59
CA HIS A 205 -3.85 17.93 1.25
C HIS A 205 -2.44 17.35 1.31
N ILE A 206 -2.05 16.61 0.27
CA ILE A 206 -0.65 16.23 0.04
C ILE A 206 -0.22 16.84 -1.30
N SER A 207 0.66 17.84 -1.24
CA SER A 207 1.24 18.44 -2.44
C SER A 207 2.58 17.80 -2.80
N ILE A 208 2.87 17.70 -4.10
CA ILE A 208 4.17 17.32 -4.65
C ILE A 208 4.80 18.56 -5.24
N VAL A 209 5.88 19.02 -4.64
CA VAL A 209 6.52 20.30 -4.97
C VAL A 209 8.03 20.12 -5.20
N PRO A 210 8.66 20.96 -6.00
CA PRO A 210 10.12 21.01 -6.12
C PRO A 210 10.79 21.19 -4.75
N ARG A 211 11.88 20.47 -4.53
CA ARG A 211 12.61 20.49 -3.24
C ARG A 211 13.13 21.88 -2.82
N ASP A 212 13.52 22.71 -3.78
CA ASP A 212 14.01 24.06 -3.59
C ASP A 212 12.90 25.08 -3.24
N GLU A 213 11.67 24.80 -3.63
CA GLU A 213 10.49 25.62 -3.31
C GLU A 213 9.90 25.30 -1.92
N ALA A 214 10.29 24.21 -1.32
CA ALA A 214 9.75 23.72 -0.05
C ALA A 214 10.44 24.31 1.21
N LYS A 215 10.98 25.52 1.12
CA LYS A 215 11.67 26.22 2.24
C LYS A 215 10.70 26.72 3.29
#